data_9b78ef19a1f433984f5136cf5e6ca64d
#
_entry.id   9b78ef19a1f433984f5136cf5e6ca64d
#
_cell.length_a   1.000
_cell.length_b   1.000
_cell.length_c   1.000
_cell.angle_alpha   90.00
_cell.angle_beta   90.00
_cell.angle_gamma   90.00
#
_symmetry.space_group_name_H-M   'P 1'
#
loop_
_entity.id
_entity.type
_entity.pdbx_description
1 polymer ?
#
loop_
_entity_poly.entity_id
_entity_poly.type
_entity_poly.pdbx_seq_one_letter_code
_entity_poly.pdbx_strand_id
1 'polypeptide(L)'
;MKILTFGEVMLRLKTPEHLRIIQSQNFEASYGGAEANVAVSLAMLNNQVSFLTKVPDNPVGMAALKEIRGYGVNTDLVLKGGKRLGIYYFEKGSNIRQTNVVYDREYSALSMAEPAEFCWDVSENIEIAVTEALKYCKEHNIQVVCDLNYRSKMWSTEKAQSVIKKLMHYVDLCIANDEDFEASLGIHAFDGDMAHGIDQIETYKKGMEEIIKQYPNCKAVASVLRNIYTVEDGQWMGIYLCDGRFYESPIHTVHSLEAVGAGDAFAAGLLHALANHFSPQKLIDFSITASVMKLMVQHDFNVVSEEEIFKIMKSKDINLSR
;
A
#
# COMPACT_ATOMS: atom_id res chain seq x y z
N MET A 1 3.34 -19.11 -5.19
CA MET A 1 2.15 -18.83 -4.34
C MET A 1 1.14 -18.01 -5.17
N LYS A 2 -0.16 -18.15 -4.93
CA LYS A 2 -1.18 -17.29 -5.53
C LYS A 2 -1.53 -16.18 -4.53
N ILE A 3 -1.61 -14.95 -4.99
CA ILE A 3 -1.90 -13.78 -4.15
C ILE A 3 -3.18 -13.13 -4.66
N LEU A 4 -4.08 -12.77 -3.74
CA LEU A 4 -5.27 -11.99 -4.02
C LEU A 4 -5.14 -10.63 -3.32
N THR A 5 -5.36 -9.55 -4.06
CA THR A 5 -5.55 -8.21 -3.49
C THR A 5 -7.00 -7.79 -3.66
N PHE A 6 -7.56 -7.11 -2.65
CA PHE A 6 -8.95 -6.66 -2.65
C PHE A 6 -9.02 -5.18 -2.30
N GLY A 7 -9.53 -4.37 -3.19
CA GLY A 7 -9.66 -2.93 -2.97
C GLY A 7 -10.10 -2.15 -4.20
N GLU A 8 -9.88 -0.84 -4.20
CA GLU A 8 -10.36 0.04 -5.25
C GLU A 8 -9.27 0.45 -6.25
N VAL A 9 -9.61 0.45 -7.54
CA VAL A 9 -8.86 1.18 -8.55
C VAL A 9 -9.57 2.49 -8.84
N MET A 10 -8.83 3.59 -8.83
CA MET A 10 -9.33 4.95 -9.07
C MET A 10 -8.68 5.55 -10.32
N LEU A 11 -9.39 6.46 -10.95
CA LEU A 11 -8.81 7.36 -11.95
C LEU A 11 -8.03 8.46 -11.23
N ARG A 12 -6.76 8.59 -11.54
CA ARG A 12 -5.92 9.69 -11.08
C ARG A 12 -5.88 10.79 -12.13
N LEU A 13 -6.13 12.01 -11.70
CA LEU A 13 -6.03 13.22 -12.51
C LEU A 13 -4.95 14.13 -11.90
N LYS A 14 -3.75 14.10 -12.49
CA LYS A 14 -2.60 14.86 -12.03
C LYS A 14 -2.46 16.16 -12.83
N THR A 15 -2.18 17.26 -12.14
CA THR A 15 -1.77 18.49 -12.81
C THR A 15 -0.40 18.34 -13.46
N PRO A 16 -0.15 18.93 -14.64
CA PRO A 16 1.16 18.94 -15.24
C PRO A 16 2.22 19.55 -14.31
N GLU A 17 3.41 18.96 -14.28
CA GLU A 17 4.55 19.42 -13.51
C GLU A 17 4.20 19.73 -12.04
N HIS A 18 4.31 20.99 -11.64
CA HIS A 18 4.00 21.50 -10.29
C HIS A 18 2.88 22.54 -10.28
N LEU A 19 2.03 22.58 -11.34
CA LEU A 19 0.89 23.48 -11.37
C LEU A 19 -0.09 23.13 -10.23
N ARG A 20 -0.72 24.15 -9.69
CA ARG A 20 -1.85 23.97 -8.78
C ARG A 20 -3.11 23.58 -9.56
N ILE A 21 -4.02 22.86 -8.93
CA ILE A 21 -5.32 22.53 -9.54
C ILE A 21 -6.02 23.78 -10.05
N ILE A 22 -5.99 24.88 -9.28
CA ILE A 22 -6.60 26.16 -9.66
C ILE A 22 -5.93 26.83 -10.87
N GLN A 23 -4.72 26.43 -11.24
CA GLN A 23 -3.97 26.99 -12.38
C GLN A 23 -4.11 26.11 -13.64
N SER A 24 -4.43 24.82 -13.44
CA SER A 24 -4.38 23.85 -14.53
C SER A 24 -5.65 23.85 -15.37
N GLN A 25 -5.49 23.87 -16.68
CA GLN A 25 -6.57 23.71 -17.66
C GLN A 25 -6.69 22.29 -18.20
N ASN A 26 -5.72 21.42 -17.88
CA ASN A 26 -5.68 20.02 -18.31
C ASN A 26 -5.11 19.14 -17.20
N PHE A 27 -5.35 17.84 -17.30
CA PHE A 27 -4.84 16.84 -16.38
C PHE A 27 -4.25 15.65 -17.14
N GLU A 28 -3.20 15.09 -16.60
CA GLU A 28 -2.67 13.80 -16.99
C GLU A 28 -3.49 12.71 -16.30
N ALA A 29 -4.05 11.78 -17.06
CA ALA A 29 -4.85 10.67 -16.54
C ALA A 29 -3.99 9.42 -16.38
N SER A 30 -4.07 8.78 -15.22
CA SER A 30 -3.51 7.47 -14.92
C SER A 30 -4.43 6.75 -13.94
N TYR A 31 -4.06 5.53 -13.52
CA TYR A 31 -4.85 4.77 -12.55
C TYR A 31 -3.99 4.43 -11.35
N GLY A 32 -4.65 4.28 -10.18
CA GLY A 32 -3.99 3.92 -8.93
C GLY A 32 -5.01 3.51 -7.88
N GLY A 33 -4.51 3.05 -6.76
CA GLY A 33 -5.26 2.56 -5.61
C GLY A 33 -4.38 1.58 -4.86
N ALA A 34 -4.36 1.60 -3.53
CA ALA A 34 -3.36 0.87 -2.74
C ALA A 34 -3.25 -0.60 -3.17
N GLU A 35 -4.36 -1.32 -3.20
CA GLU A 35 -4.37 -2.75 -3.51
C GLU A 35 -4.12 -3.03 -5.01
N ALA A 36 -4.51 -2.11 -5.90
CA ALA A 36 -4.16 -2.18 -7.33
C ALA A 36 -2.67 -1.93 -7.54
N ASN A 37 -2.07 -0.99 -6.80
CA ASN A 37 -0.63 -0.71 -6.82
C ASN A 37 0.18 -1.93 -6.33
N VAL A 38 -0.27 -2.57 -5.23
CA VAL A 38 0.31 -3.83 -4.74
C VAL A 38 0.20 -4.92 -5.79
N ALA A 39 -0.98 -5.09 -6.43
CA ALA A 39 -1.18 -6.10 -7.46
C ALA A 39 -0.24 -5.92 -8.65
N VAL A 40 -0.11 -4.70 -9.17
CA VAL A 40 0.80 -4.40 -10.28
C VAL A 40 2.25 -4.62 -9.89
N SER A 41 2.68 -4.12 -8.72
CA SER A 41 4.04 -4.36 -8.21
C SER A 41 4.35 -5.85 -8.10
N LEU A 42 3.42 -6.66 -7.57
CA LEU A 42 3.58 -8.11 -7.46
C LEU A 42 3.68 -8.79 -8.82
N ALA A 43 2.88 -8.37 -9.79
CA ALA A 43 2.95 -8.90 -11.15
C ALA A 43 4.28 -8.57 -11.83
N MET A 44 4.79 -7.34 -11.66
CA MET A 44 6.12 -6.91 -12.13
C MET A 44 7.25 -7.71 -11.47
N LEU A 45 7.04 -8.22 -10.25
CA LEU A 45 7.94 -9.14 -9.54
C LEU A 45 7.67 -10.62 -9.88
N ASN A 46 6.99 -10.91 -11.00
CA ASN A 46 6.69 -12.26 -11.50
C ASN A 46 5.83 -13.14 -10.56
N ASN A 47 4.99 -12.55 -9.71
CA ASN A 47 4.03 -13.31 -8.92
C ASN A 47 2.73 -13.55 -9.69
N GLN A 48 2.04 -14.65 -9.34
CA GLN A 48 0.67 -14.88 -9.79
C GLN A 48 -0.29 -14.12 -8.87
N VAL A 49 -0.83 -13.01 -9.37
CA VAL A 49 -1.70 -12.13 -8.61
C VAL A 49 -3.05 -11.94 -9.30
N SER A 50 -4.11 -12.00 -8.50
CA SER A 50 -5.48 -11.65 -8.91
C SER A 50 -5.91 -10.41 -8.14
N PHE A 51 -6.64 -9.52 -8.82
CA PHE A 51 -7.22 -8.34 -8.22
C PHE A 51 -8.73 -8.46 -8.14
N LEU A 52 -9.29 -8.36 -6.95
CA LEU A 52 -10.72 -8.34 -6.68
C LEU A 52 -11.18 -6.91 -6.45
N THR A 53 -12.10 -6.45 -7.27
CA THR A 53 -12.69 -5.10 -7.20
C THR A 53 -14.00 -5.06 -7.95
N LYS A 54 -14.65 -3.90 -7.95
CA LYS A 54 -15.79 -3.60 -8.83
C LYS A 54 -15.54 -2.31 -9.59
N VAL A 55 -15.72 -2.35 -10.92
CA VAL A 55 -15.56 -1.20 -11.82
C VAL A 55 -16.84 -0.94 -12.61
N PRO A 56 -17.11 0.30 -13.04
CA PRO A 56 -18.28 0.57 -13.87
C PRO A 56 -18.14 -0.13 -15.25
N ASP A 57 -19.25 -0.61 -15.76
CA ASP A 57 -19.31 -1.22 -17.11
C ASP A 57 -19.42 -0.12 -18.18
N ASN A 58 -18.36 0.64 -18.32
CA ASN A 58 -18.23 1.74 -19.27
C ASN A 58 -16.76 1.88 -19.77
N PRO A 59 -16.47 2.74 -20.74
CA PRO A 59 -15.13 2.90 -21.28
C PRO A 59 -14.06 3.27 -20.26
N VAL A 60 -14.40 4.01 -19.19
CA VAL A 60 -13.44 4.41 -18.13
C VAL A 60 -13.04 3.21 -17.28
N GLY A 61 -14.01 2.39 -16.84
CA GLY A 61 -13.74 1.14 -16.13
C GLY A 61 -12.95 0.15 -16.98
N MET A 62 -13.29 0.05 -18.27
CA MET A 62 -12.56 -0.81 -19.21
C MET A 62 -11.12 -0.35 -19.42
N ALA A 63 -10.86 0.95 -19.45
CA ALA A 63 -9.51 1.51 -19.59
C ALA A 63 -8.65 1.19 -18.34
N ALA A 64 -9.21 1.32 -17.14
CA ALA A 64 -8.53 0.92 -15.89
C ALA A 64 -8.13 -0.56 -15.91
N LEU A 65 -9.05 -1.45 -16.28
CA LEU A 65 -8.77 -2.88 -16.38
C LEU A 65 -7.74 -3.23 -17.46
N LYS A 66 -7.78 -2.54 -18.60
CA LYS A 66 -6.80 -2.71 -19.67
C LYS A 66 -5.38 -2.39 -19.17
N GLU A 67 -5.23 -1.31 -18.41
CA GLU A 67 -3.93 -0.90 -17.88
C GLU A 67 -3.41 -1.93 -16.89
N ILE A 68 -4.21 -2.33 -15.91
CA ILE A 68 -3.83 -3.32 -14.89
C ILE A 68 -3.47 -4.67 -15.52
N ARG A 69 -4.24 -5.14 -16.52
CA ARG A 69 -3.94 -6.36 -17.29
C ARG A 69 -2.65 -6.23 -18.08
N GLY A 70 -2.35 -5.05 -18.60
CA GLY A 70 -1.10 -4.79 -19.33
C GLY A 70 0.16 -5.09 -18.50
N TYR A 71 0.06 -4.99 -17.17
CA TYR A 71 1.13 -5.36 -16.24
C TYR A 71 1.08 -6.82 -15.77
N GLY A 72 0.15 -7.65 -16.28
CA GLY A 72 0.10 -9.08 -15.99
C GLY A 72 -0.79 -9.47 -14.81
N VAL A 73 -1.57 -8.54 -14.24
CA VAL A 73 -2.53 -8.85 -13.17
C VAL A 73 -3.76 -9.58 -13.73
N ASN A 74 -4.13 -10.69 -13.10
CA ASN A 74 -5.38 -11.37 -13.42
C ASN A 74 -6.58 -10.56 -12.88
N THR A 75 -7.52 -10.25 -13.77
CA THR A 75 -8.73 -9.46 -13.47
C THR A 75 -10.02 -10.25 -13.68
N ASP A 76 -9.97 -11.59 -13.70
CA ASP A 76 -11.15 -12.44 -13.93
C ASP A 76 -12.17 -12.35 -12.77
N LEU A 77 -11.69 -11.94 -11.58
CA LEU A 77 -12.51 -11.74 -10.39
C LEU A 77 -13.11 -10.33 -10.30
N VAL A 78 -12.83 -9.46 -11.29
CA VAL A 78 -13.36 -8.09 -11.25
C VAL A 78 -14.83 -8.06 -11.64
N LEU A 79 -15.64 -7.52 -10.74
CA LEU A 79 -17.06 -7.30 -10.97
C LEU A 79 -17.27 -6.06 -11.84
N LYS A 80 -18.29 -6.10 -12.69
CA LYS A 80 -18.70 -4.98 -13.53
C LYS A 80 -20.06 -4.47 -13.08
N GLY A 81 -20.20 -3.16 -12.98
CA GLY A 81 -21.43 -2.50 -12.58
C GLY A 81 -21.15 -1.21 -11.81
N GLY A 82 -22.22 -0.57 -11.33
CA GLY A 82 -22.10 0.75 -10.72
C GLY A 82 -21.98 1.87 -11.76
N LYS A 83 -21.89 3.12 -11.29
CA LYS A 83 -21.98 4.29 -12.18
C LYS A 83 -20.63 4.87 -12.59
N ARG A 84 -19.62 4.82 -11.69
CA ARG A 84 -18.33 5.53 -11.89
C ARG A 84 -17.18 4.84 -11.18
N LEU A 85 -15.95 5.10 -11.64
CA LEU A 85 -14.75 4.92 -10.82
C LEU A 85 -14.67 6.03 -9.76
N GLY A 86 -14.04 5.74 -8.64
CA GLY A 86 -13.51 6.78 -7.78
C GLY A 86 -12.46 7.60 -8.54
N ILE A 87 -12.36 8.88 -8.23
CA ILE A 87 -11.37 9.80 -8.81
C ILE A 87 -10.56 10.39 -7.67
N TYR A 88 -9.28 10.64 -7.90
CA TYR A 88 -8.54 11.58 -7.09
C TYR A 88 -7.73 12.54 -7.94
N TYR A 89 -7.72 13.79 -7.50
CA TYR A 89 -6.92 14.84 -8.10
C TYR A 89 -5.61 14.94 -7.37
N PHE A 90 -4.52 15.03 -8.10
CA PHE A 90 -3.18 15.04 -7.56
C PHE A 90 -2.44 16.31 -7.98
N GLU A 91 -2.11 17.13 -7.00
CA GLU A 91 -1.29 18.32 -7.16
C GLU A 91 0.07 18.05 -6.53
N LYS A 92 1.09 17.85 -7.36
CA LYS A 92 2.44 17.57 -6.89
C LYS A 92 3.02 18.78 -6.15
N GLY A 93 3.49 18.53 -4.94
CA GLY A 93 4.25 19.51 -4.16
C GLY A 93 5.64 19.77 -4.74
N SER A 94 6.39 20.66 -4.10
CA SER A 94 7.82 20.90 -4.36
C SER A 94 8.45 21.59 -3.16
N ASN A 95 9.62 21.13 -2.77
CA ASN A 95 10.37 21.63 -1.63
C ASN A 95 9.51 21.61 -0.34
N ILE A 96 9.20 22.78 0.24
CA ILE A 96 8.36 22.91 1.44
C ILE A 96 6.85 22.92 1.13
N ARG A 97 6.46 23.03 -0.12
CA ARG A 97 5.06 23.00 -0.53
C ARG A 97 4.59 21.54 -0.66
N GLN A 98 3.78 21.14 0.27
CA GLN A 98 3.26 19.77 0.33
C GLN A 98 2.45 19.39 -0.91
N THR A 99 2.48 18.09 -1.26
CA THR A 99 1.59 17.48 -2.22
C THR A 99 0.14 17.53 -1.70
N ASN A 100 -0.80 17.89 -2.57
CA ASN A 100 -2.21 17.92 -2.23
C ASN A 100 -2.98 16.84 -3.02
N VAL A 101 -3.83 16.10 -2.30
CA VAL A 101 -4.70 15.07 -2.88
C VAL A 101 -6.14 15.40 -2.51
N VAL A 102 -7.00 15.48 -3.53
CA VAL A 102 -8.43 15.67 -3.37
C VAL A 102 -9.15 14.43 -3.86
N TYR A 103 -9.90 13.76 -2.99
CA TYR A 103 -10.68 12.58 -3.34
C TYR A 103 -12.09 12.94 -3.77
N ASP A 104 -12.53 12.37 -4.88
CA ASP A 104 -13.90 12.35 -5.37
C ASP A 104 -14.28 10.89 -5.64
N ARG A 105 -14.56 10.13 -4.57
CA ARG A 105 -14.79 8.68 -4.64
C ARG A 105 -16.12 8.23 -4.04
N GLU A 106 -16.95 9.14 -3.56
CA GLU A 106 -18.31 8.80 -3.13
C GLU A 106 -19.10 8.20 -4.29
N TYR A 107 -19.93 7.22 -3.99
CA TYR A 107 -20.75 6.50 -4.97
C TYR A 107 -19.97 5.85 -6.12
N SER A 108 -18.68 5.54 -5.89
CA SER A 108 -17.89 4.73 -6.82
C SER A 108 -18.46 3.32 -6.93
N ALA A 109 -18.14 2.61 -8.00
CA ALA A 109 -18.63 1.25 -8.22
C ALA A 109 -18.31 0.32 -7.04
N LEU A 110 -17.10 0.41 -6.46
CA LEU A 110 -16.75 -0.39 -5.31
C LEU A 110 -17.42 0.10 -4.02
N SER A 111 -17.46 1.42 -3.77
CA SER A 111 -18.08 1.95 -2.55
C SER A 111 -19.57 1.65 -2.43
N MET A 112 -20.24 1.41 -3.58
CA MET A 112 -21.66 1.02 -3.68
C MET A 112 -21.86 -0.48 -3.90
N ALA A 113 -20.79 -1.27 -3.82
CA ALA A 113 -20.90 -2.71 -4.01
C ALA A 113 -21.53 -3.36 -2.79
N GLU A 114 -22.44 -4.29 -3.05
CA GLU A 114 -23.06 -5.12 -2.01
C GLU A 114 -22.21 -6.38 -1.78
N PRO A 115 -22.06 -6.86 -0.54
CA PRO A 115 -21.29 -8.07 -0.23
C PRO A 115 -21.74 -9.29 -1.05
N ALA A 116 -23.01 -9.45 -1.27
CA ALA A 116 -23.57 -10.55 -2.07
C ALA A 116 -23.07 -10.59 -3.51
N GLU A 117 -22.62 -9.45 -4.07
CA GLU A 117 -22.05 -9.40 -5.43
C GLU A 117 -20.70 -10.11 -5.53
N PHE A 118 -19.99 -10.24 -4.40
CA PHE A 118 -18.70 -10.94 -4.33
C PHE A 118 -18.86 -12.46 -4.07
N CYS A 119 -20.06 -13.01 -4.27
CA CYS A 119 -20.38 -14.42 -3.98
C CYS A 119 -20.20 -14.82 -2.51
N TRP A 120 -20.23 -13.86 -1.60
CA TRP A 120 -20.26 -14.10 -0.17
C TRP A 120 -21.71 -13.95 0.33
N ASP A 121 -22.20 -14.97 0.97
CA ASP A 121 -23.61 -15.04 1.45
C ASP A 121 -23.84 -14.12 2.65
N VAL A 122 -23.63 -12.80 2.50
CA VAL A 122 -23.63 -11.84 3.60
C VAL A 122 -24.32 -10.52 3.23
N SER A 123 -24.98 -9.92 4.21
CA SER A 123 -25.80 -8.71 4.14
C SER A 123 -25.02 -7.38 4.15
N GLU A 124 -25.60 -6.42 3.48
CA GLU A 124 -25.62 -4.93 3.58
C GLU A 124 -24.35 -4.09 3.94
N ASN A 125 -23.16 -4.63 4.27
CA ASN A 125 -22.03 -3.80 4.69
C ASN A 125 -20.68 -4.43 4.28
N ILE A 126 -19.80 -3.64 3.65
CA ILE A 126 -18.47 -4.09 3.24
C ILE A 126 -17.60 -4.56 4.43
N GLU A 127 -17.79 -4.01 5.64
CA GLU A 127 -17.13 -4.47 6.87
C GLU A 127 -17.48 -5.95 7.14
N ILE A 128 -18.73 -6.34 6.91
CA ILE A 128 -19.20 -7.70 7.08
C ILE A 128 -18.58 -8.60 6.01
N ALA A 129 -18.58 -8.17 4.75
CA ALA A 129 -17.98 -8.92 3.65
C ALA A 129 -16.48 -9.20 3.88
N VAL A 130 -15.74 -8.19 4.30
CA VAL A 130 -14.32 -8.33 4.66
C VAL A 130 -14.15 -9.31 5.83
N THR A 131 -14.99 -9.19 6.87
CA THR A 131 -14.93 -10.08 8.03
C THR A 131 -15.17 -11.55 7.65
N GLU A 132 -16.15 -11.83 6.80
CA GLU A 132 -16.45 -13.19 6.32
C GLU A 132 -15.31 -13.73 5.44
N ALA A 133 -14.75 -12.91 4.56
CA ALA A 133 -13.56 -13.29 3.79
C ALA A 133 -12.37 -13.66 4.70
N LEU A 134 -12.14 -12.88 5.77
CA LEU A 134 -11.08 -13.15 6.72
C LEU A 134 -11.33 -14.43 7.56
N LYS A 135 -12.58 -14.70 7.94
CA LYS A 135 -12.95 -15.98 8.57
C LYS A 135 -12.65 -17.15 7.65
N TYR A 136 -13.07 -17.05 6.38
CA TYR A 136 -12.76 -18.07 5.36
C TYR A 136 -11.26 -18.28 5.21
N CYS A 137 -10.47 -17.20 5.17
CA CYS A 137 -9.01 -17.30 5.13
C CYS A 137 -8.47 -18.10 6.32
N LYS A 138 -8.96 -17.80 7.52
CA LYS A 138 -8.55 -18.50 8.74
C LYS A 138 -8.88 -19.99 8.72
N GLU A 139 -10.09 -20.33 8.31
CA GLU A 139 -10.57 -21.73 8.21
C GLU A 139 -9.79 -22.55 7.18
N HIS A 140 -9.28 -21.90 6.12
CA HIS A 140 -8.56 -22.56 5.02
C HIS A 140 -7.05 -22.35 5.09
N ASN A 141 -6.50 -21.84 6.20
CA ASN A 141 -5.07 -21.57 6.38
C ASN A 141 -4.48 -20.68 5.28
N ILE A 142 -5.26 -19.70 4.82
CA ILE A 142 -4.81 -18.66 3.89
C ILE A 142 -4.21 -17.52 4.73
N GLN A 143 -2.98 -17.15 4.44
CA GLN A 143 -2.28 -16.08 5.14
C GLN A 143 -2.91 -14.72 4.82
N VAL A 144 -3.18 -13.94 5.85
CA VAL A 144 -3.76 -12.60 5.77
C VAL A 144 -2.69 -11.56 6.09
N VAL A 145 -2.47 -10.65 5.16
CA VAL A 145 -1.61 -9.47 5.37
C VAL A 145 -2.47 -8.21 5.31
N CYS A 146 -2.33 -7.36 6.31
CA CYS A 146 -3.07 -6.10 6.40
C CYS A 146 -2.08 -4.93 6.49
N ASP A 147 -2.18 -3.99 5.56
CA ASP A 147 -1.61 -2.66 5.69
C ASP A 147 -2.68 -1.75 6.32
N LEU A 148 -2.40 -1.18 7.48
CA LEU A 148 -3.36 -0.36 8.23
C LEU A 148 -3.76 0.90 7.46
N ASN A 149 -2.80 1.52 6.80
CA ASN A 149 -2.96 2.54 5.77
C ASN A 149 -4.04 3.59 6.07
N TYR A 150 -4.04 4.12 7.30
CA TYR A 150 -5.04 5.08 7.76
C TYR A 150 -5.14 6.31 6.87
N ARG A 151 -6.36 6.76 6.65
CA ARG A 151 -6.64 7.98 5.88
C ARG A 151 -7.68 8.83 6.60
N SER A 152 -7.26 9.90 7.24
CA SER A 152 -8.13 10.82 8.00
C SER A 152 -9.25 11.45 7.16
N LYS A 153 -9.06 11.56 5.84
CA LYS A 153 -10.08 12.03 4.89
C LYS A 153 -11.20 11.02 4.62
N MET A 154 -11.07 9.77 5.06
CA MET A 154 -12.03 8.70 4.80
C MET A 154 -12.88 8.35 6.02
N TRP A 155 -12.28 8.35 7.20
CA TRP A 155 -12.96 8.00 8.46
C TRP A 155 -12.26 8.59 9.68
N SER A 156 -13.00 8.70 10.78
CA SER A 156 -12.40 9.16 12.04
C SER A 156 -11.55 8.06 12.68
N THR A 157 -10.66 8.44 13.58
CA THR A 157 -9.82 7.51 14.35
C THR A 157 -10.66 6.54 15.19
N GLU A 158 -11.77 7.01 15.78
CA GLU A 158 -12.69 6.17 16.57
C GLU A 158 -13.31 5.07 15.68
N LYS A 159 -13.76 5.45 14.47
CA LYS A 159 -14.32 4.46 13.53
C LYS A 159 -13.24 3.50 13.04
N ALA A 160 -12.06 4.00 12.68
CA ALA A 160 -10.93 3.17 12.26
C ALA A 160 -10.58 2.14 13.35
N GLN A 161 -10.38 2.58 14.59
CA GLN A 161 -10.08 1.70 15.71
C GLN A 161 -11.19 0.67 15.97
N SER A 162 -12.47 1.09 15.88
CA SER A 162 -13.59 0.18 16.11
C SER A 162 -13.68 -0.97 15.11
N VAL A 163 -13.23 -0.74 13.87
CA VAL A 163 -13.22 -1.75 12.79
C VAL A 163 -11.92 -2.54 12.80
N ILE A 164 -10.78 -1.84 12.70
CA ILE A 164 -9.47 -2.49 12.51
C ILE A 164 -9.13 -3.40 13.69
N LYS A 165 -9.40 -3.01 14.93
CA LYS A 165 -9.16 -3.87 16.12
C LYS A 165 -9.88 -5.21 16.04
N LYS A 166 -11.08 -5.26 15.44
CA LYS A 166 -11.78 -6.53 15.22
C LYS A 166 -11.12 -7.37 14.12
N LEU A 167 -10.74 -6.73 13.01
CA LEU A 167 -10.13 -7.40 11.86
C LEU A 167 -8.74 -7.97 12.19
N MET A 168 -7.99 -7.30 13.07
CA MET A 168 -6.66 -7.73 13.51
C MET A 168 -6.63 -9.14 14.10
N HIS A 169 -7.73 -9.65 14.61
CA HIS A 169 -7.81 -11.05 15.09
C HIS A 169 -7.69 -12.10 13.97
N TYR A 170 -7.74 -11.69 12.71
CA TYR A 170 -7.57 -12.56 11.54
C TYR A 170 -6.24 -12.31 10.80
N VAL A 171 -5.49 -11.27 11.18
CA VAL A 171 -4.28 -10.83 10.47
C VAL A 171 -3.07 -11.61 10.95
N ASP A 172 -2.30 -12.19 10.02
CA ASP A 172 -1.09 -12.93 10.30
C ASP A 172 0.17 -12.05 10.23
N LEU A 173 0.14 -11.01 9.39
CA LEU A 173 1.19 -10.00 9.27
C LEU A 173 0.55 -8.62 9.13
N CYS A 174 1.00 -7.69 9.97
CA CYS A 174 0.55 -6.30 9.96
C CYS A 174 1.64 -5.39 9.37
N ILE A 175 1.25 -4.49 8.47
CA ILE A 175 2.07 -3.36 8.06
C ILE A 175 1.47 -2.12 8.73
N ALA A 176 2.28 -1.38 9.48
CA ALA A 176 1.87 -0.17 10.19
C ALA A 176 2.97 0.88 10.09
N ASN A 177 2.62 2.09 9.67
CA ASN A 177 3.57 3.17 9.48
C ASN A 177 3.11 4.40 10.26
N ASP A 178 4.04 5.19 10.76
CA ASP A 178 3.80 6.51 11.35
C ASP A 178 2.50 6.57 12.21
N GLU A 179 1.51 7.34 11.76
CA GLU A 179 0.23 7.55 12.46
C GLU A 179 -0.70 6.33 12.47
N ASP A 180 -0.44 5.31 11.65
CA ASP A 180 -1.31 4.13 11.55
C ASP A 180 -1.46 3.40 12.88
N PHE A 181 -0.37 3.30 13.66
CA PHE A 181 -0.36 2.65 14.97
C PHE A 181 -1.41 3.25 15.92
N GLU A 182 -1.40 4.58 16.04
CA GLU A 182 -2.32 5.27 16.96
C GLU A 182 -3.71 5.41 16.36
N ALA A 183 -3.80 5.84 15.10
CA ALA A 183 -5.07 6.09 14.45
C ALA A 183 -5.91 4.81 14.25
N SER A 184 -5.29 3.68 13.96
CA SER A 184 -5.99 2.42 13.71
C SER A 184 -6.06 1.48 14.91
N LEU A 185 -5.05 1.50 15.79
CA LEU A 185 -4.96 0.56 16.90
C LEU A 185 -4.94 1.22 18.29
N GLY A 186 -4.73 2.53 18.37
CA GLY A 186 -4.56 3.24 19.64
C GLY A 186 -3.24 2.91 20.33
N ILE A 187 -2.20 2.52 19.56
CA ILE A 187 -0.87 2.20 20.04
C ILE A 187 0.05 3.37 19.69
N HIS A 188 0.69 3.97 20.70
CA HIS A 188 1.63 5.06 20.46
C HIS A 188 2.99 4.51 19.99
N ALA A 189 3.39 4.90 18.77
CA ALA A 189 4.67 4.48 18.17
C ALA A 189 5.40 5.63 17.45
N PHE A 190 4.74 6.76 17.23
CA PHE A 190 5.26 7.89 16.48
C PHE A 190 4.74 9.20 17.08
N ASP A 191 5.59 10.22 17.20
CA ASP A 191 5.26 11.50 17.85
C ASP A 191 4.74 12.59 16.90
N GLY A 192 4.65 12.29 15.59
CA GLY A 192 4.20 13.21 14.56
C GLY A 192 5.32 13.96 13.84
N ASP A 193 6.58 13.85 14.28
CA ASP A 193 7.71 14.51 13.64
C ASP A 193 8.30 13.69 12.50
N MET A 194 7.82 13.96 11.29
CA MET A 194 8.29 13.30 10.06
C MET A 194 9.73 13.62 9.68
N ALA A 195 10.33 14.68 10.23
CA ALA A 195 11.74 15.00 9.95
C ALA A 195 12.70 14.05 10.67
N HIS A 196 12.23 13.39 11.73
CA HIS A 196 13.01 12.54 12.63
C HIS A 196 12.37 11.17 12.90
N GLY A 197 11.60 10.63 11.94
CA GLY A 197 10.90 9.35 12.14
C GLY A 197 11.86 8.16 12.32
N ILE A 198 13.01 8.14 11.62
CA ILE A 198 14.02 7.09 11.79
C ILE A 198 14.66 7.15 13.18
N ASP A 199 14.82 8.34 13.76
CA ASP A 199 15.41 8.53 15.09
C ASP A 199 14.50 7.97 16.19
N GLN A 200 13.21 7.75 15.89
CA GLN A 200 12.21 7.18 16.79
C GLN A 200 12.12 5.64 16.74
N ILE A 201 13.07 4.95 16.12
CA ILE A 201 13.03 3.51 15.87
C ILE A 201 12.69 2.68 17.13
N GLU A 202 13.19 3.07 18.30
CA GLU A 202 12.91 2.34 19.55
C GLU A 202 11.43 2.47 19.99
N THR A 203 10.77 3.56 19.65
CA THR A 203 9.33 3.73 19.91
C THR A 203 8.50 2.87 18.93
N TYR A 204 8.91 2.83 17.66
CA TYR A 204 8.31 1.91 16.68
C TYR A 204 8.46 0.44 17.11
N LYS A 205 9.64 0.01 17.56
CA LYS A 205 9.85 -1.35 18.07
C LYS A 205 8.88 -1.72 19.20
N LYS A 206 8.71 -0.82 20.17
CA LYS A 206 7.73 -1.00 21.25
C LYS A 206 6.29 -1.10 20.73
N GLY A 207 5.91 -0.25 19.76
CA GLY A 207 4.60 -0.32 19.12
C GLY A 207 4.36 -1.65 18.41
N MET A 208 5.37 -2.17 17.68
CA MET A 208 5.30 -3.45 16.99
C MET A 208 5.19 -4.64 17.98
N GLU A 209 5.91 -4.62 19.08
CA GLU A 209 5.79 -5.61 20.15
C GLU A 209 4.41 -5.58 20.80
N GLU A 210 3.84 -4.38 20.99
CA GLU A 210 2.50 -4.24 21.57
C GLU A 210 1.42 -4.77 20.61
N ILE A 211 1.58 -4.63 19.27
CA ILE A 211 0.69 -5.27 18.28
C ILE A 211 0.69 -6.80 18.48
N ILE A 212 1.86 -7.44 18.52
CA ILE A 212 1.96 -8.91 18.67
C ILE A 212 1.38 -9.35 20.01
N LYS A 213 1.58 -8.58 21.07
CA LYS A 213 1.06 -8.87 22.39
C LYS A 213 -0.48 -8.77 22.45
N GLN A 214 -1.07 -7.73 21.82
CA GLN A 214 -2.52 -7.56 21.77
C GLN A 214 -3.21 -8.54 20.81
N TYR A 215 -2.51 -8.93 19.73
CA TYR A 215 -3.03 -9.81 18.66
C TYR A 215 -2.11 -11.02 18.47
N PRO A 216 -2.20 -12.06 19.34
CA PRO A 216 -1.27 -13.20 19.30
C PRO A 216 -1.33 -14.05 18.01
N ASN A 217 -2.35 -13.89 17.20
CA ASN A 217 -2.45 -14.46 15.85
C ASN A 217 -1.52 -13.78 14.86
N CYS A 218 -1.24 -12.48 15.03
CA CYS A 218 -0.29 -11.72 14.23
C CYS A 218 1.14 -12.18 14.57
N LYS A 219 1.82 -12.79 13.60
CA LYS A 219 3.16 -13.39 13.81
C LYS A 219 4.30 -12.46 13.40
N ALA A 220 3.98 -11.43 12.64
CA ALA A 220 4.97 -10.49 12.17
C ALA A 220 4.37 -9.08 11.99
N VAL A 221 5.22 -8.08 12.16
CA VAL A 221 4.88 -6.67 11.90
C VAL A 221 6.00 -6.05 11.09
N ALA A 222 5.65 -5.25 10.08
CA ALA A 222 6.61 -4.50 9.27
C ALA A 222 6.27 -3.01 9.28
N SER A 223 7.28 -2.16 9.18
CA SER A 223 7.11 -0.71 9.15
C SER A 223 8.17 -0.05 8.26
N VAL A 224 7.79 1.06 7.64
CA VAL A 224 8.71 1.97 6.96
C VAL A 224 8.90 3.21 7.82
N LEU A 225 10.12 3.49 8.20
CA LEU A 225 10.52 4.69 8.93
C LEU A 225 11.12 5.69 7.95
N ARG A 226 10.83 6.96 8.17
CA ARG A 226 11.23 8.02 7.22
C ARG A 226 11.72 9.26 7.97
N ASN A 227 12.78 9.89 7.43
CA ASN A 227 13.11 11.28 7.73
C ASN A 227 12.80 12.09 6.48
N ILE A 228 11.81 12.97 6.53
CA ILE A 228 11.33 13.79 5.41
C ILE A 228 11.82 15.22 5.59
N TYR A 229 12.71 15.65 4.72
CA TYR A 229 13.30 17.00 4.76
C TYR A 229 12.57 17.98 3.84
N THR A 230 12.23 17.52 2.64
CA THR A 230 11.40 18.22 1.66
C THR A 230 10.42 17.23 1.01
N VAL A 231 9.60 17.68 0.09
CA VAL A 231 8.71 16.78 -0.68
C VAL A 231 9.51 15.77 -1.50
N GLU A 232 10.70 16.16 -1.96
CA GLU A 232 11.56 15.32 -2.78
C GLU A 232 12.66 14.61 -1.98
N ASP A 233 13.17 15.21 -0.90
CA ASP A 233 14.37 14.73 -0.22
C ASP A 233 14.06 14.11 1.14
N GLY A 234 14.65 12.97 1.40
CA GLY A 234 14.52 12.29 2.67
C GLY A 234 15.33 11.01 2.79
N GLN A 235 15.08 10.30 3.87
CA GLN A 235 15.66 9.00 4.16
C GLN A 235 14.56 7.99 4.44
N TRP A 236 14.78 6.75 4.01
CA TRP A 236 13.87 5.61 4.18
C TRP A 236 14.60 4.43 4.78
N MET A 237 13.96 3.76 5.71
CA MET A 237 14.42 2.56 6.37
C MET A 237 13.25 1.62 6.62
N GLY A 238 13.47 0.32 6.48
CA GLY A 238 12.49 -0.71 6.84
C GLY A 238 12.86 -1.41 8.13
N ILE A 239 11.85 -1.77 8.91
CA ILE A 239 11.98 -2.59 10.11
C ILE A 239 10.95 -3.73 10.06
N TYR A 240 11.37 -4.92 10.47
CA TYR A 240 10.55 -6.12 10.47
C TYR A 240 10.72 -6.89 11.78
N LEU A 241 9.61 -7.17 12.45
CA LEU A 241 9.56 -8.01 13.65
C LEU A 241 8.92 -9.35 13.31
N CYS A 242 9.64 -10.43 13.52
CA CYS A 242 9.10 -11.79 13.46
C CYS A 242 9.86 -12.70 14.43
N ASP A 243 9.18 -13.71 14.95
CA ASP A 243 9.74 -14.68 15.92
C ASP A 243 10.49 -14.01 17.09
N GLY A 244 9.98 -12.86 17.57
CA GLY A 244 10.54 -12.07 18.66
C GLY A 244 11.88 -11.40 18.33
N ARG A 245 12.24 -11.25 17.06
CA ARG A 245 13.48 -10.61 16.60
C ARG A 245 13.19 -9.47 15.64
N PHE A 246 13.94 -8.39 15.79
CA PHE A 246 13.92 -7.26 14.86
C PHE A 246 14.99 -7.42 13.79
N TYR A 247 14.60 -7.08 12.57
CA TYR A 247 15.47 -6.99 11.41
C TYR A 247 15.34 -5.58 10.82
N GLU A 248 16.44 -4.91 10.64
CA GLU A 248 16.54 -3.53 10.19
C GLU A 248 17.25 -3.49 8.84
N SER A 249 16.71 -2.72 7.90
CA SER A 249 17.38 -2.48 6.62
C SER A 249 18.44 -1.39 6.74
N PRO A 250 19.33 -1.25 5.74
CA PRO A 250 20.10 -0.02 5.56
C PRO A 250 19.19 1.21 5.40
N ILE A 251 19.71 2.39 5.76
CA ILE A 251 19.06 3.68 5.49
C ILE A 251 19.39 4.09 4.05
N HIS A 252 18.36 4.43 3.28
CA HIS A 252 18.46 4.94 1.92
C HIS A 252 18.18 6.43 1.90
N THR A 253 19.14 7.24 1.43
CA THR A 253 18.94 8.66 1.15
C THR A 253 18.43 8.82 -0.28
N VAL A 254 17.31 9.52 -0.46
CA VAL A 254 16.59 9.56 -1.73
C VAL A 254 16.21 10.98 -2.11
N HIS A 255 16.29 11.28 -3.40
CA HIS A 255 15.61 12.40 -4.03
C HIS A 255 14.46 11.82 -4.88
N SER A 256 13.23 11.99 -4.44
CA SER A 256 12.06 11.34 -5.04
C SER A 256 11.49 12.11 -6.22
N LEU A 257 11.12 11.41 -7.27
CA LEU A 257 10.30 11.97 -8.34
C LEU A 257 8.83 12.04 -7.90
N GLU A 258 8.34 10.98 -7.26
CA GLU A 258 6.95 10.90 -6.80
C GLU A 258 6.78 9.84 -5.70
N ALA A 259 6.27 10.26 -4.54
CA ALA A 259 6.20 9.39 -3.36
C ALA A 259 4.94 8.49 -3.31
N VAL A 260 3.93 8.75 -4.17
CA VAL A 260 2.71 7.93 -4.19
C VAL A 260 3.02 6.49 -4.58
N GLY A 261 2.43 5.52 -3.89
CA GLY A 261 2.65 4.10 -4.14
C GLY A 261 3.92 3.50 -3.55
N ALA A 262 4.76 4.28 -2.83
CA ALA A 262 5.97 3.75 -2.20
C ALA A 262 5.67 2.77 -1.06
N GLY A 263 4.65 3.04 -0.24
CA GLY A 263 4.14 2.10 0.77
C GLY A 263 3.61 0.81 0.13
N ASP A 264 2.84 0.96 -0.96
CA ASP A 264 2.30 -0.18 -1.71
C ASP A 264 3.43 -1.04 -2.33
N ALA A 265 4.50 -0.40 -2.81
CA ALA A 265 5.69 -1.10 -3.32
C ALA A 265 6.44 -1.83 -2.20
N PHE A 266 6.51 -1.25 -0.99
CA PHE A 266 7.03 -1.94 0.19
C PHE A 266 6.20 -3.18 0.52
N ALA A 267 4.88 -3.05 0.59
CA ALA A 267 3.97 -4.15 0.86
C ALA A 267 4.09 -5.26 -0.20
N ALA A 268 4.18 -4.89 -1.48
CA ALA A 268 4.40 -5.85 -2.56
C ALA A 268 5.76 -6.56 -2.46
N GLY A 269 6.83 -5.83 -2.14
CA GLY A 269 8.15 -6.39 -1.89
C GLY A 269 8.14 -7.39 -0.73
N LEU A 270 7.44 -7.06 0.36
CA LEU A 270 7.25 -7.91 1.52
C LEU A 270 6.52 -9.22 1.16
N LEU A 271 5.40 -9.12 0.46
CA LEU A 271 4.60 -10.26 0.00
C LEU A 271 5.39 -11.15 -0.97
N HIS A 272 6.13 -10.54 -1.91
CA HIS A 272 7.01 -11.27 -2.82
C HIS A 272 8.10 -12.05 -2.08
N ALA A 273 8.76 -11.40 -1.13
CA ALA A 273 9.82 -12.01 -0.33
C ALA A 273 9.30 -13.17 0.54
N LEU A 274 8.12 -13.03 1.13
CA LEU A 274 7.43 -14.11 1.85
C LEU A 274 7.10 -15.28 0.93
N ALA A 275 6.54 -14.99 -0.26
CA ALA A 275 6.17 -15.99 -1.26
C ALA A 275 7.37 -16.81 -1.75
N ASN A 276 8.56 -16.21 -1.76
CA ASN A 276 9.82 -16.81 -2.19
C ASN A 276 10.72 -17.27 -1.02
N HIS A 277 10.18 -17.30 0.20
CA HIS A 277 10.88 -17.78 1.40
C HIS A 277 12.23 -17.11 1.65
N PHE A 278 12.33 -15.79 1.45
CA PHE A 278 13.54 -15.04 1.78
C PHE A 278 13.79 -15.09 3.29
N SER A 279 15.06 -15.06 3.68
CA SER A 279 15.40 -14.86 5.10
C SER A 279 14.87 -13.52 5.59
N PRO A 280 14.54 -13.37 6.88
CA PRO A 280 13.94 -12.14 7.40
C PRO A 280 14.75 -10.87 7.09
N GLN A 281 16.10 -10.93 7.15
CA GLN A 281 16.93 -9.80 6.77
C GLN A 281 16.83 -9.48 5.27
N LYS A 282 16.93 -10.50 4.41
CA LYS A 282 16.80 -10.30 2.96
C LYS A 282 15.41 -9.79 2.59
N LEU A 283 14.37 -10.22 3.33
CA LEU A 283 12.99 -9.79 3.14
C LEU A 283 12.87 -8.28 3.35
N ILE A 284 13.35 -7.75 4.49
CA ILE A 284 13.23 -6.33 4.79
C ILE A 284 14.09 -5.47 3.86
N ASP A 285 15.30 -5.93 3.53
CA ASP A 285 16.20 -5.24 2.59
C ASP A 285 15.55 -5.16 1.20
N PHE A 286 14.93 -6.22 0.73
CA PHE A 286 14.23 -6.25 -0.56
C PHE A 286 13.00 -5.33 -0.56
N SER A 287 12.19 -5.39 0.50
CA SER A 287 10.95 -4.62 0.62
C SER A 287 11.21 -3.12 0.62
N ILE A 288 12.19 -2.66 1.40
CA ILE A 288 12.56 -1.24 1.42
C ILE A 288 13.19 -0.79 0.11
N THR A 289 13.99 -1.63 -0.53
CA THR A 289 14.58 -1.31 -1.83
C THR A 289 13.50 -1.16 -2.91
N ALA A 290 12.47 -2.02 -2.92
CA ALA A 290 11.32 -1.89 -3.81
C ALA A 290 10.59 -0.56 -3.59
N SER A 291 10.36 -0.18 -2.32
CA SER A 291 9.78 1.11 -1.93
C SER A 291 10.60 2.30 -2.42
N VAL A 292 11.89 2.28 -2.16
CA VAL A 292 12.84 3.35 -2.56
C VAL A 292 12.89 3.49 -4.08
N MET A 293 12.93 2.39 -4.82
CA MET A 293 12.92 2.45 -6.29
C MET A 293 11.63 3.01 -6.85
N LYS A 294 10.48 2.77 -6.19
CA LYS A 294 9.20 3.38 -6.56
C LYS A 294 9.24 4.91 -6.45
N LEU A 295 9.97 5.47 -5.50
CA LEU A 295 10.12 6.93 -5.38
C LEU A 295 10.73 7.57 -6.63
N MET A 296 11.44 6.80 -7.46
CA MET A 296 12.09 7.22 -8.71
C MET A 296 11.24 6.92 -9.95
N VAL A 297 10.01 6.45 -9.77
CA VAL A 297 9.06 6.14 -10.84
C VAL A 297 7.86 7.09 -10.74
N GLN A 298 7.44 7.65 -11.87
CA GLN A 298 6.23 8.48 -11.92
C GLN A 298 4.95 7.62 -11.86
N HIS A 299 3.84 8.24 -11.53
CA HIS A 299 2.53 7.62 -11.33
C HIS A 299 2.51 6.65 -10.12
N ASP A 300 1.41 5.92 -9.95
CA ASP A 300 1.18 5.07 -8.77
C ASP A 300 1.87 3.70 -8.89
N PHE A 301 1.85 3.11 -10.08
CA PHE A 301 2.33 1.75 -10.27
C PHE A 301 3.84 1.66 -10.21
N ASN A 302 4.32 0.70 -9.42
CA ASN A 302 5.74 0.37 -9.39
C ASN A 302 6.06 -0.61 -10.53
N VAL A 303 6.70 -0.10 -11.57
CA VAL A 303 7.10 -0.86 -12.77
C VAL A 303 8.53 -1.38 -12.70
N VAL A 304 9.01 -1.64 -11.50
CA VAL A 304 10.38 -2.11 -11.22
C VAL A 304 10.42 -3.63 -11.18
N SER A 305 11.43 -4.23 -11.80
CA SER A 305 11.64 -5.68 -11.80
C SER A 305 12.44 -6.18 -10.60
N GLU A 306 12.31 -7.48 -10.30
CA GLU A 306 13.09 -8.15 -9.26
C GLU A 306 14.61 -8.03 -9.49
N GLU A 307 15.04 -8.13 -10.74
CA GLU A 307 16.44 -8.01 -11.13
C GLU A 307 17.01 -6.63 -10.79
N GLU A 308 16.25 -5.57 -11.08
CA GLU A 308 16.64 -4.19 -10.75
C GLU A 308 16.78 -4.01 -9.24
N ILE A 309 15.84 -4.54 -8.44
CA ILE A 309 15.90 -4.47 -6.97
C ILE A 309 17.17 -5.17 -6.47
N PHE A 310 17.46 -6.40 -6.92
CA PHE A 310 18.68 -7.10 -6.51
C PHE A 310 19.96 -6.40 -6.95
N LYS A 311 19.93 -5.72 -8.10
CA LYS A 311 21.09 -4.94 -8.56
C LYS A 311 21.38 -3.78 -7.60
N ILE A 312 20.36 -3.05 -7.17
CA ILE A 312 20.51 -1.96 -6.19
C ILE A 312 20.96 -2.51 -4.82
N MET A 313 20.38 -3.58 -4.33
CA MET A 313 20.78 -4.21 -3.05
C MET A 313 22.28 -4.63 -3.04
N LYS A 314 22.84 -4.98 -4.19
CA LYS A 314 24.24 -5.43 -4.32
C LYS A 314 25.20 -4.28 -4.62
N SER A 315 24.70 -3.19 -5.18
CA SER A 315 25.53 -2.10 -5.69
C SER A 315 25.91 -1.13 -4.58
N LYS A 316 27.22 -0.87 -4.45
CA LYS A 316 27.71 0.28 -3.68
C LYS A 316 27.93 1.52 -4.58
N ASP A 317 27.84 1.35 -5.89
CA ASP A 317 28.13 2.39 -6.87
C ASP A 317 27.02 2.51 -7.92
N ILE A 318 26.75 3.74 -8.34
CA ILE A 318 25.80 4.05 -9.43
C ILE A 318 26.53 3.86 -10.75
N ASN A 319 26.31 2.73 -11.42
CA ASN A 319 26.85 2.47 -12.74
C ASN A 319 25.77 2.57 -13.82
N LEU A 320 26.12 3.21 -14.96
CA LEU A 320 25.27 3.20 -16.14
C LEU A 320 25.12 1.77 -16.67
N SER A 321 23.90 1.30 -16.74
CA SER A 321 23.56 0.05 -17.45
C SER A 321 23.58 0.35 -18.96
N ARG A 322 24.43 -0.32 -19.71
CA ARG A 322 24.51 -0.27 -21.17
C ARG A 322 24.04 -1.58 -21.76
#